data_957ad19626c441de2bbb43e100e5ec1d
#
_entry.id   957ad19626c441de2bbb43e100e5ec1d
#
_cell.length_a   1.000
_cell.length_b   1.000
_cell.length_c   1.000
_cell.angle_alpha   90.00
_cell.angle_beta   90.00
_cell.angle_gamma   90.00
#
_symmetry.space_group_name_H-M   'P 1'
#
loop_
_entity.id
_entity.type
_entity.pdbx_description
1 polymer ?
#
loop_
_entity_poly.entity_id
_entity_poly.type
_entity_poly.pdbx_seq_one_letter_code
_entity_poly.pdbx_strand_id
1 'polypeptide(L)'
;MSSVFTRGSVDSMPETHINLKSTIPSIKIKTEGVEKLLRNINPYKASGPDNIPNRILKQCAKQLAPSLAIIFQSSIDTGVLPKYISSIYKKGDKHSAEYYRPISLTSVPCKLLEYIICRNMMNHLEKHNILTSLNHGFRSGYSCETQLAVTIHDMLQSFDRKKQLDIAILDFSKAFDTVPHDRLLHKLNNYGIRGPLHAWLTTFLT
;
A
#
# COMPACT_ATOMS: atom_id res chain seq x y z
N MET A 1 -6.48 -3.28 21.69
CA MET A 1 -6.26 -2.75 20.32
C MET A 1 -7.30 -3.18 19.28
N SER A 2 -8.12 -4.18 19.54
CA SER A 2 -9.17 -4.67 18.59
C SER A 2 -10.34 -3.72 18.35
N SER A 3 -10.50 -2.65 19.10
CA SER A 3 -11.63 -1.70 18.99
C SER A 3 -11.42 -0.58 17.98
N VAL A 4 -10.26 -0.48 17.34
CA VAL A 4 -9.93 0.59 16.40
C VAL A 4 -10.32 0.22 14.96
N PHE A 5 -10.45 -1.07 14.66
CA PHE A 5 -10.77 -1.54 13.31
C PHE A 5 -12.27 -1.84 13.17
N THR A 6 -12.89 -1.29 12.16
CA THR A 6 -14.33 -1.50 11.86
C THR A 6 -14.52 -2.88 11.24
N ARG A 7 -15.27 -3.76 11.93
CA ARG A 7 -15.76 -5.01 11.34
C ARG A 7 -17.04 -4.72 10.56
N GLY A 8 -16.99 -4.81 9.23
CA GLY A 8 -18.16 -4.68 8.38
C GLY A 8 -18.58 -6.04 7.83
N SER A 9 -19.90 -6.38 7.86
CA SER A 9 -20.37 -7.60 7.20
C SER A 9 -20.31 -7.45 5.67
N VAL A 10 -20.04 -8.55 4.97
CA VAL A 10 -19.98 -8.60 3.50
C VAL A 10 -21.38 -8.45 2.90
N ASP A 11 -22.43 -8.81 3.65
CA ASP A 11 -23.84 -8.84 3.19
C ASP A 11 -24.44 -7.46 2.87
N SER A 12 -23.79 -6.36 3.27
CA SER A 12 -24.23 -4.98 3.01
C SER A 12 -23.31 -4.24 2.04
N MET A 13 -22.57 -4.96 1.18
CA MET A 13 -21.70 -4.30 0.21
C MET A 13 -22.50 -3.72 -0.95
N PRO A 14 -22.20 -2.45 -1.34
CA PRO A 14 -22.68 -1.97 -2.64
C PRO A 14 -22.07 -2.86 -3.74
N GLU A 15 -22.87 -3.21 -4.74
CA GLU A 15 -22.40 -3.97 -5.89
C GLU A 15 -21.17 -3.28 -6.50
N THR A 16 -20.06 -4.00 -6.53
CA THR A 16 -18.89 -3.53 -7.26
C THR A 16 -19.14 -3.78 -8.74
N HIS A 17 -19.36 -2.71 -9.51
CA HIS A 17 -19.60 -2.79 -10.96
C HIS A 17 -18.40 -3.38 -11.73
N ILE A 18 -17.26 -3.57 -11.07
CA ILE A 18 -16.03 -4.13 -11.64
C ILE A 18 -15.85 -5.54 -11.10
N ASN A 19 -16.00 -6.54 -11.96
CA ASN A 19 -15.60 -7.92 -11.70
C ASN A 19 -14.73 -8.40 -12.86
N LEU A 20 -13.41 -8.27 -12.69
CA LEU A 20 -12.45 -8.67 -13.71
C LEU A 20 -12.40 -10.18 -13.84
N LYS A 21 -12.55 -10.70 -15.06
CA LYS A 21 -12.32 -12.11 -15.39
C LYS A 21 -10.83 -12.45 -15.34
N SER A 22 -9.96 -11.49 -15.70
CA SER A 22 -8.50 -11.68 -15.66
C SER A 22 -7.97 -11.63 -14.23
N THR A 23 -7.04 -12.53 -13.92
CA THR A 23 -6.35 -12.57 -12.63
C THR A 23 -4.96 -11.98 -12.77
N ILE A 24 -4.47 -11.32 -11.71
CA ILE A 24 -3.08 -10.84 -11.66
C ILE A 24 -2.11 -12.00 -11.91
N PRO A 25 -1.12 -11.84 -12.79
CA PRO A 25 -0.10 -12.87 -13.00
C PRO A 25 0.64 -13.19 -11.70
N SER A 26 1.08 -14.45 -11.55
CA SER A 26 1.90 -14.83 -10.40
C SER A 26 3.18 -13.99 -10.35
N ILE A 27 3.46 -13.41 -9.20
CA ILE A 27 4.66 -12.60 -8.99
C ILE A 27 5.87 -13.55 -8.93
N LYS A 28 6.79 -13.38 -9.86
CA LYS A 28 8.08 -14.10 -9.90
C LYS A 28 9.17 -13.19 -9.38
N ILE A 29 9.78 -13.56 -8.26
CA ILE A 29 10.88 -12.81 -7.65
C ILE A 29 12.19 -13.18 -8.35
N LYS A 30 12.83 -12.19 -8.98
CA LYS A 30 14.12 -12.36 -9.66
C LYS A 30 15.25 -11.83 -8.78
N THR A 31 16.34 -12.58 -8.69
CA THR A 31 17.52 -12.22 -7.91
C THR A 31 18.08 -10.86 -8.29
N GLU A 32 18.17 -10.56 -9.61
CA GLU A 32 18.67 -9.29 -10.13
C GLU A 32 17.79 -8.11 -9.69
N GLY A 33 16.48 -8.34 -9.61
CA GLY A 33 15.53 -7.34 -9.12
C GLY A 33 15.75 -7.03 -7.65
N VAL A 34 15.95 -8.04 -6.82
CA VAL A 34 16.25 -7.89 -5.38
C VAL A 34 17.59 -7.20 -5.19
N GLU A 35 18.63 -7.61 -5.93
CA GLU A 35 19.94 -6.95 -5.88
C GLU A 35 19.86 -5.46 -6.19
N LYS A 36 19.13 -5.10 -7.28
CA LYS A 36 18.92 -3.69 -7.65
C LYS A 36 18.22 -2.90 -6.55
N LEU A 37 17.22 -3.47 -5.90
CA LEU A 37 16.53 -2.82 -4.78
C LEU A 37 17.47 -2.61 -3.58
N LEU A 38 18.26 -3.62 -3.21
CA LEU A 38 19.23 -3.53 -2.12
C LEU A 38 20.31 -2.45 -2.41
N ARG A 39 20.81 -2.37 -3.64
CA ARG A 39 21.79 -1.34 -4.03
C ARG A 39 21.22 0.08 -3.96
N ASN A 40 19.92 0.25 -4.10
CA ASN A 40 19.26 1.54 -4.07
C ASN A 40 18.78 1.97 -2.67
N ILE A 41 19.01 1.15 -1.64
CA ILE A 41 18.69 1.53 -0.26
C ILE A 41 19.52 2.75 0.17
N ASN A 42 18.86 3.68 0.86
CA ASN A 42 19.58 4.77 1.52
C ASN A 42 20.34 4.24 2.75
N PRO A 43 21.69 4.26 2.77
CA PRO A 43 22.49 3.66 3.81
C PRO A 43 22.43 4.38 5.16
N TYR A 44 21.93 5.63 5.18
CA TYR A 44 21.87 6.50 6.36
C TYR A 44 20.52 6.45 7.10
N LYS A 45 19.52 5.74 6.56
CA LYS A 45 18.25 5.53 7.27
C LYS A 45 18.43 4.51 8.40
N ALA A 46 17.61 4.66 9.44
CA ALA A 46 17.57 3.74 10.57
C ALA A 46 17.33 2.29 10.12
N SER A 47 17.95 1.35 10.83
CA SER A 47 17.70 -0.09 10.69
C SER A 47 16.26 -0.43 11.11
N GLY A 48 15.78 -1.58 10.68
CA GLY A 48 14.55 -2.18 11.16
C GLY A 48 14.70 -2.79 12.56
N PRO A 49 13.66 -3.48 13.07
CA PRO A 49 13.70 -4.17 14.36
C PRO A 49 14.69 -5.33 14.42
N ASP A 50 15.19 -5.79 13.28
CA ASP A 50 16.26 -6.77 13.10
C ASP A 50 17.65 -6.21 13.39
N ASN A 51 17.77 -4.89 13.63
CA ASN A 51 19.02 -4.17 13.86
C ASN A 51 20.08 -4.34 12.75
N ILE A 52 19.67 -4.75 11.53
CA ILE A 52 20.60 -4.85 10.41
C ILE A 52 20.74 -3.47 9.75
N PRO A 53 21.94 -2.85 9.78
CA PRO A 53 22.16 -1.55 9.18
C PRO A 53 21.96 -1.59 7.65
N ASN A 54 21.27 -0.59 7.12
CA ASN A 54 21.04 -0.44 5.67
C ASN A 54 22.34 -0.44 4.86
N ARG A 55 23.42 0.09 5.44
CA ARG A 55 24.75 0.09 4.82
C ARG A 55 25.24 -1.34 4.53
N ILE A 56 25.04 -2.27 5.46
CA ILE A 56 25.42 -3.69 5.27
C ILE A 56 24.57 -4.31 4.17
N LEU A 57 23.24 -4.12 4.20
CA LEU A 57 22.33 -4.63 3.17
C LEU A 57 22.73 -4.13 1.78
N LYS A 58 23.13 -2.87 1.66
CA LYS A 58 23.58 -2.27 0.41
C LYS A 58 24.93 -2.83 -0.06
N GLN A 59 25.91 -2.93 0.85
CA GLN A 59 27.24 -3.42 0.51
C GLN A 59 27.25 -4.90 0.12
N CYS A 60 26.45 -5.72 0.82
CA CYS A 60 26.32 -7.15 0.57
C CYS A 60 25.19 -7.50 -0.39
N ALA A 61 24.70 -6.55 -1.19
CA ALA A 61 23.52 -6.72 -2.05
C ALA A 61 23.62 -7.96 -2.97
N LYS A 62 24.78 -8.15 -3.61
CA LYS A 62 25.03 -9.27 -4.52
C LYS A 62 24.97 -10.63 -3.80
N GLN A 63 25.52 -10.70 -2.59
CA GLN A 63 25.57 -11.93 -1.78
C GLN A 63 24.22 -12.27 -1.15
N LEU A 64 23.46 -11.25 -0.74
CA LEU A 64 22.17 -11.41 -0.06
C LEU A 64 21.00 -11.66 -1.03
N ALA A 65 21.08 -11.11 -2.24
CA ALA A 65 19.97 -11.13 -3.19
C ALA A 65 19.45 -12.56 -3.52
N PRO A 66 20.29 -13.60 -3.73
CA PRO A 66 19.79 -14.94 -4.01
C PRO A 66 18.94 -15.52 -2.87
N SER A 67 19.44 -15.43 -1.63
CA SER A 67 18.75 -15.93 -0.43
C SER A 67 17.46 -15.16 -0.18
N LEU A 68 17.49 -13.83 -0.30
CA LEU A 68 16.30 -12.99 -0.13
C LEU A 68 15.26 -13.25 -1.24
N ALA A 69 15.68 -13.53 -2.46
CA ALA A 69 14.74 -13.87 -3.54
C ALA A 69 13.97 -15.17 -3.23
N ILE A 70 14.64 -16.18 -2.67
CA ILE A 70 14.00 -17.43 -2.23
C ILE A 70 13.03 -17.16 -1.08
N ILE A 71 13.45 -16.39 -0.07
CA ILE A 71 12.60 -16.05 1.08
C ILE A 71 11.37 -15.25 0.63
N PHE A 72 11.53 -14.28 -0.25
CA PHE A 72 10.43 -13.47 -0.77
C PHE A 72 9.45 -14.29 -1.59
N GLN A 73 9.95 -15.19 -2.45
CA GLN A 73 9.08 -16.09 -3.21
C GLN A 73 8.32 -17.02 -2.27
N SER A 74 9.00 -17.63 -1.30
CA SER A 74 8.37 -18.50 -0.30
C SER A 74 7.31 -17.74 0.50
N SER A 75 7.58 -16.51 0.91
CA SER A 75 6.59 -15.68 1.62
C SER A 75 5.32 -15.46 0.81
N ILE A 76 5.44 -15.16 -0.48
CA ILE A 76 4.28 -14.97 -1.36
C ILE A 76 3.51 -16.30 -1.52
N ASP A 77 4.23 -17.41 -1.70
CA ASP A 77 3.62 -18.73 -1.96
C ASP A 77 2.92 -19.29 -0.71
N THR A 78 3.46 -19.02 0.49
CA THR A 78 2.93 -19.51 1.77
C THR A 78 2.02 -18.53 2.50
N GLY A 79 2.02 -17.26 2.11
CA GLY A 79 1.26 -16.22 2.78
C GLY A 79 1.83 -15.79 4.15
N VAL A 80 3.09 -16.09 4.46
CA VAL A 80 3.69 -15.80 5.78
C VAL A 80 4.58 -14.56 5.71
N LEU A 81 4.32 -13.58 6.59
CA LEU A 81 5.16 -12.37 6.73
C LEU A 81 5.47 -12.13 8.21
N PRO A 82 6.75 -12.05 8.61
CA PRO A 82 7.12 -11.61 9.96
C PRO A 82 6.68 -10.16 10.19
N LYS A 83 5.90 -9.93 11.23
CA LYS A 83 5.30 -8.62 11.51
C LYS A 83 5.47 -8.25 12.98
N TYR A 84 6.00 -7.04 13.24
CA TYR A 84 6.01 -6.41 14.55
C TYR A 84 5.18 -5.13 14.49
N ILE A 85 4.24 -4.96 15.43
CA ILE A 85 3.42 -3.76 15.54
C ILE A 85 3.87 -2.97 16.76
N SER A 86 4.15 -1.68 16.57
CA SER A 86 4.45 -0.73 17.63
C SER A 86 3.49 0.46 17.56
N SER A 87 3.04 0.94 18.71
CA SER A 87 2.21 2.15 18.80
C SER A 87 3.08 3.38 18.94
N ILE A 88 2.90 4.36 18.05
CA ILE A 88 3.61 5.64 18.10
C ILE A 88 2.65 6.76 18.47
N TYR A 89 2.99 7.50 19.53
CA TYR A 89 2.26 8.70 19.96
C TYR A 89 2.27 9.78 18.87
N LYS A 90 1.10 10.35 18.59
CA LYS A 90 0.93 11.42 17.59
C LYS A 90 0.79 12.79 18.22
N LYS A 91 -0.20 12.98 19.09
CA LYS A 91 -0.51 14.24 19.79
C LYS A 91 -1.69 14.01 20.74
N GLY A 92 -1.89 14.89 21.74
CA GLY A 92 -3.06 14.83 22.64
C GLY A 92 -2.71 14.23 24.00
N ASP A 93 -3.65 13.54 24.63
CA ASP A 93 -3.42 12.88 25.91
C ASP A 93 -2.66 11.56 25.73
N LYS A 94 -1.50 11.43 26.37
CA LYS A 94 -0.67 10.22 26.34
C LYS A 94 -1.31 9.00 27.00
N HIS A 95 -2.34 9.19 27.81
CA HIS A 95 -3.05 8.10 28.47
C HIS A 95 -4.19 7.51 27.63
N SER A 96 -4.55 8.15 26.51
CA SER A 96 -5.61 7.67 25.62
C SER A 96 -5.05 7.03 24.35
N ALA A 97 -5.48 5.79 24.06
CA ALA A 97 -5.02 5.01 22.90
C ALA A 97 -5.40 5.64 21.55
N GLU A 98 -6.41 6.49 21.50
CA GLU A 98 -6.87 7.18 20.29
C GLU A 98 -5.84 8.18 19.73
N TYR A 99 -4.89 8.64 20.56
CA TYR A 99 -3.80 9.53 20.15
C TYR A 99 -2.53 8.79 19.72
N TYR A 100 -2.58 7.47 19.64
CA TYR A 100 -1.50 6.65 19.12
C TYR A 100 -1.83 6.12 17.73
N ARG A 101 -0.81 6.02 16.88
CA ARG A 101 -0.91 5.32 15.60
C ARG A 101 -0.28 3.94 15.72
N PRO A 102 -0.99 2.85 15.39
CA PRO A 102 -0.37 1.55 15.23
C PRO A 102 0.56 1.61 14.00
N ILE A 103 1.85 1.42 14.19
CA ILE A 103 2.82 1.38 13.10
C ILE A 103 3.44 0.00 13.06
N SER A 104 3.33 -0.68 11.93
CA SER A 104 4.03 -1.92 11.69
C SER A 104 5.53 -1.63 11.54
N LEU A 105 6.32 -2.14 12.48
CA LEU A 105 7.77 -2.12 12.37
C LEU A 105 8.20 -3.36 11.59
N THR A 106 8.55 -3.16 10.34
CA THR A 106 9.04 -4.22 9.47
C THR A 106 10.53 -4.03 9.20
N SER A 107 11.25 -5.14 9.05
CA SER A 107 12.66 -5.12 8.63
C SER A 107 12.80 -4.50 7.24
N VAL A 108 13.99 -4.04 6.89
CA VAL A 108 14.23 -3.47 5.56
C VAL A 108 13.96 -4.48 4.44
N PRO A 109 14.39 -5.75 4.56
CA PRO A 109 13.98 -6.79 3.58
C PRO A 109 12.46 -6.94 3.45
N CYS A 110 11.70 -6.92 4.54
CA CYS A 110 10.24 -6.99 4.47
C CYS A 110 9.64 -5.80 3.71
N LYS A 111 10.13 -4.58 3.94
CA LYS A 111 9.72 -3.39 3.18
C LYS A 111 10.02 -3.50 1.69
N LEU A 112 11.11 -4.17 1.31
CA LEU A 112 11.40 -4.44 -0.10
C LEU A 112 10.41 -5.43 -0.70
N LEU A 113 10.01 -6.46 0.03
CA LEU A 113 8.98 -7.39 -0.41
C LEU A 113 7.62 -6.68 -0.58
N GLU A 114 7.20 -5.89 0.42
CA GLU A 114 5.99 -5.07 0.35
C GLU A 114 6.01 -4.13 -0.87
N TYR A 115 7.15 -3.51 -1.15
CA TYR A 115 7.33 -2.67 -2.34
C TYR A 115 7.16 -3.45 -3.64
N ILE A 116 7.72 -4.66 -3.75
CA ILE A 116 7.58 -5.50 -4.94
C ILE A 116 6.10 -5.86 -5.15
N ILE A 117 5.41 -6.26 -4.09
CA ILE A 117 3.99 -6.62 -4.13
C ILE A 117 3.14 -5.41 -4.54
N CYS A 118 3.32 -4.28 -3.86
CA CYS A 118 2.60 -3.04 -4.15
C CYS A 118 2.77 -2.62 -5.63
N ARG A 119 4.00 -2.66 -6.14
CA ARG A 119 4.29 -2.31 -7.54
C ARG A 119 3.58 -3.24 -8.53
N ASN A 120 3.55 -4.55 -8.28
CA ASN A 120 2.84 -5.50 -9.16
C ASN A 120 1.34 -5.28 -9.11
N MET A 121 0.77 -5.03 -7.92
CA MET A 121 -0.65 -4.70 -7.77
C MET A 121 -1.01 -3.41 -8.51
N MET A 122 -0.23 -2.34 -8.32
CA MET A 122 -0.48 -1.05 -8.99
C MET A 122 -0.41 -1.21 -10.52
N ASN A 123 0.58 -1.92 -11.05
CA ASN A 123 0.67 -2.19 -12.47
C ASN A 123 -0.56 -2.95 -13.01
N HIS A 124 -1.11 -3.89 -12.22
CA HIS A 124 -2.32 -4.61 -12.59
C HIS A 124 -3.54 -3.68 -12.60
N LEU A 125 -3.72 -2.87 -11.56
CA LEU A 125 -4.84 -1.93 -11.44
C LEU A 125 -4.82 -0.87 -12.54
N GLU A 126 -3.64 -0.34 -12.88
CA GLU A 126 -3.45 0.63 -13.96
C GLU A 126 -3.73 0.00 -15.34
N LYS A 127 -3.17 -1.20 -15.59
CA LYS A 127 -3.36 -1.92 -16.86
C LYS A 127 -4.83 -2.17 -17.17
N HIS A 128 -5.64 -2.38 -16.14
CA HIS A 128 -7.08 -2.65 -16.28
C HIS A 128 -7.96 -1.42 -16.07
N ASN A 129 -7.38 -0.21 -15.99
CA ASN A 129 -8.10 1.06 -15.79
C ASN A 129 -9.06 1.02 -14.58
N ILE A 130 -8.66 0.36 -13.49
CA ILE A 130 -9.47 0.23 -12.27
C ILE A 130 -9.45 1.53 -11.47
N LEU A 131 -8.32 2.24 -11.50
CA LEU A 131 -8.15 3.50 -10.80
C LEU A 131 -8.65 4.66 -11.67
N THR A 132 -9.52 5.48 -11.11
CA THR A 132 -9.99 6.70 -11.78
C THR A 132 -8.85 7.68 -12.03
N SER A 133 -8.89 8.40 -13.16
CA SER A 133 -7.93 9.47 -13.47
C SER A 133 -7.99 10.64 -12.48
N LEU A 134 -9.06 10.76 -11.72
CA LEU A 134 -9.25 11.80 -10.71
C LEU A 134 -8.50 11.49 -9.39
N ASN A 135 -8.01 10.25 -9.21
CA ASN A 135 -7.22 9.89 -8.04
C ASN A 135 -5.75 10.16 -8.28
N HIS A 136 -5.20 11.17 -7.63
CA HIS A 136 -3.77 11.51 -7.68
C HIS A 136 -2.97 10.97 -6.49
N GLY A 137 -3.65 10.46 -5.44
CA GLY A 137 -2.97 9.91 -4.26
C GLY A 137 -2.35 8.53 -4.52
N PHE A 138 -1.12 8.33 -4.04
CA PHE A 138 -0.39 7.04 -4.07
C PHE A 138 -0.19 6.43 -5.46
N ARG A 139 -0.17 7.23 -6.52
CA ARG A 139 0.05 6.81 -7.91
C ARG A 139 1.36 7.35 -8.46
N SER A 140 2.04 6.54 -9.28
CA SER A 140 3.25 6.97 -9.98
C SER A 140 2.90 8.00 -11.06
N GLY A 141 3.67 9.09 -11.15
CA GLY A 141 3.43 10.18 -12.11
C GLY A 141 2.35 11.18 -11.66
N TYR A 142 1.72 10.97 -10.51
CA TYR A 142 0.75 11.87 -9.91
C TYR A 142 1.28 12.46 -8.59
N SER A 143 0.86 13.66 -8.24
CA SER A 143 1.26 14.36 -7.02
C SER A 143 0.18 15.34 -6.55
N CYS A 144 0.39 15.96 -5.38
CA CYS A 144 -0.48 17.04 -4.92
C CYS A 144 -0.48 18.22 -5.89
N GLU A 145 0.67 18.51 -6.53
CA GLU A 145 0.80 19.59 -7.50
C GLU A 145 -0.02 19.29 -8.77
N THR A 146 0.01 18.05 -9.25
CA THR A 146 -0.81 17.68 -10.43
C THR A 146 -2.30 17.75 -10.12
N GLN A 147 -2.73 17.35 -8.90
CA GLN A 147 -4.12 17.52 -8.46
C GLN A 147 -4.51 18.99 -8.39
N LEU A 148 -3.65 19.83 -7.80
CA LEU A 148 -3.91 21.26 -7.67
C LEU A 148 -4.00 21.93 -9.04
N ALA A 149 -3.12 21.57 -9.97
CA ALA A 149 -3.13 22.12 -11.35
C ALA A 149 -4.46 21.82 -12.06
N VAL A 150 -4.97 20.59 -11.97
CA VAL A 150 -6.28 20.21 -12.54
C VAL A 150 -7.39 21.01 -11.87
N THR A 151 -7.39 21.10 -10.53
CA THR A 151 -8.42 21.83 -9.78
C THR A 151 -8.44 23.31 -10.17
N ILE A 152 -7.28 23.97 -10.28
CA ILE A 152 -7.17 25.38 -10.69
C ILE A 152 -7.64 25.55 -12.14
N HIS A 153 -7.27 24.61 -13.03
CA HIS A 153 -7.74 24.64 -14.42
C HIS A 153 -9.27 24.62 -14.51
N ASP A 154 -9.93 23.73 -13.77
CA ASP A 154 -11.39 23.61 -13.76
C ASP A 154 -12.05 24.88 -13.18
N MET A 155 -11.46 25.50 -12.17
CA MET A 155 -11.92 26.80 -11.63
C MET A 155 -11.83 27.90 -12.67
N LEU A 156 -10.67 28.06 -13.32
CA LEU A 156 -10.46 29.08 -14.35
C LEU A 156 -11.42 28.90 -15.52
N GLN A 157 -11.61 27.67 -15.98
CA GLN A 157 -12.57 27.35 -17.04
C GLN A 157 -14.02 27.73 -16.66
N SER A 158 -14.39 27.58 -15.38
CA SER A 158 -15.71 27.99 -14.88
C SER A 158 -15.86 29.51 -14.86
N PHE A 159 -14.82 30.23 -14.44
CA PHE A 159 -14.81 31.71 -14.48
C PHE A 159 -14.87 32.28 -15.89
N ASP A 160 -14.13 31.70 -16.84
CA ASP A 160 -14.16 32.10 -18.25
C ASP A 160 -15.58 31.94 -18.84
N ARG A 161 -16.29 30.92 -18.41
CA ARG A 161 -17.69 30.65 -18.79
C ARG A 161 -18.69 31.50 -17.99
N LYS A 162 -18.22 32.38 -17.10
CA LYS A 162 -19.06 33.20 -16.19
C LYS A 162 -20.04 32.36 -15.37
N LYS A 163 -19.63 31.15 -14.96
CA LYS A 163 -20.42 30.25 -14.12
C LYS A 163 -20.00 30.35 -12.68
N GLN A 164 -20.95 30.21 -11.77
CA GLN A 164 -20.67 30.01 -10.34
C GLN A 164 -20.06 28.63 -10.16
N LEU A 165 -19.07 28.53 -9.28
CA LEU A 165 -18.45 27.30 -8.86
C LEU A 165 -18.54 27.17 -7.34
N ASP A 166 -19.17 26.12 -6.87
CA ASP A 166 -19.20 25.76 -5.45
C ASP A 166 -18.21 24.62 -5.19
N ILE A 167 -17.37 24.77 -4.16
CA ILE A 167 -16.32 23.80 -3.85
C ILE A 167 -16.60 23.21 -2.47
N ALA A 168 -16.73 21.88 -2.39
CA ALA A 168 -16.83 21.14 -1.15
C ALA A 168 -15.52 20.38 -0.91
N ILE A 169 -14.85 20.66 0.23
CA ILE A 169 -13.64 19.94 0.64
C ILE A 169 -14.02 18.94 1.73
N LEU A 170 -13.85 17.65 1.45
CA LEU A 170 -14.18 16.56 2.36
C LEU A 170 -12.91 15.89 2.85
N ASP A 171 -12.79 15.68 4.16
CA ASP A 171 -11.70 14.93 4.79
C ASP A 171 -12.25 13.79 5.65
N PHE A 172 -11.67 12.60 5.49
CA PHE A 172 -12.08 11.42 6.23
C PHE A 172 -11.28 11.28 7.53
N SER A 173 -11.97 11.24 8.66
CA SER A 173 -11.33 10.93 9.94
C SER A 173 -10.82 9.50 9.95
N LYS A 174 -9.54 9.30 10.30
CA LYS A 174 -8.89 7.97 10.40
C LYS A 174 -9.10 7.10 9.14
N ALA A 175 -9.01 7.68 7.94
CA ALA A 175 -9.36 7.06 6.67
C ALA A 175 -8.75 5.66 6.46
N PHE A 176 -7.51 5.41 6.92
CA PHE A 176 -6.86 4.10 6.79
C PHE A 176 -7.24 3.13 7.91
N ASP A 177 -7.44 3.65 9.13
CA ASP A 177 -7.72 2.82 10.31
C ASP A 177 -9.15 2.29 10.32
N THR A 178 -10.06 2.94 9.59
CA THR A 178 -11.49 2.60 9.54
C THR A 178 -11.89 1.73 8.36
N VAL A 179 -10.95 1.34 7.50
CA VAL A 179 -11.24 0.46 6.35
C VAL A 179 -11.53 -0.96 6.83
N PRO A 180 -12.75 -1.52 6.59
CA PRO A 180 -13.03 -2.92 6.92
C PRO A 180 -12.21 -3.85 6.01
N HIS A 181 -11.32 -4.65 6.62
CA HIS A 181 -10.38 -5.51 5.87
C HIS A 181 -11.11 -6.54 5.00
N ASP A 182 -12.21 -7.13 5.48
CA ASP A 182 -13.00 -8.10 4.72
C ASP A 182 -13.55 -7.50 3.43
N ARG A 183 -14.06 -6.26 3.50
CA ARG A 183 -14.55 -5.53 2.31
C ARG A 183 -13.41 -5.19 1.35
N LEU A 184 -12.25 -4.79 1.87
CA LEU A 184 -11.07 -4.53 1.05
C LEU A 184 -10.63 -5.80 0.32
N LEU A 185 -10.53 -6.93 1.01
CA LEU A 185 -10.14 -8.21 0.44
C LEU A 185 -11.14 -8.68 -0.62
N HIS A 186 -12.45 -8.55 -0.36
CA HIS A 186 -13.48 -8.85 -1.35
C HIS A 186 -13.34 -7.98 -2.61
N LYS A 187 -13.11 -6.68 -2.44
CA LYS A 187 -12.90 -5.74 -3.53
C LYS A 187 -11.65 -6.08 -4.36
N LEU A 188 -10.55 -6.42 -3.70
CA LEU A 188 -9.33 -6.85 -4.37
C LEU A 188 -9.55 -8.13 -5.18
N ASN A 189 -10.33 -9.09 -4.67
CA ASN A 189 -10.70 -10.30 -5.40
C ASN A 189 -11.47 -9.95 -6.69
N ASN A 190 -12.45 -9.04 -6.62
CA ASN A 190 -13.20 -8.57 -7.78
C ASN A 190 -12.32 -7.82 -8.80
N TYR A 191 -11.25 -7.19 -8.35
CA TYR A 191 -10.25 -6.55 -9.21
C TYR A 191 -9.22 -7.53 -9.78
N GLY A 192 -9.42 -8.85 -9.61
CA GLY A 192 -8.56 -9.87 -10.17
C GLY A 192 -7.31 -10.18 -9.33
N ILE A 193 -7.18 -9.62 -8.13
CA ILE A 193 -6.11 -9.96 -7.19
C ILE A 193 -6.54 -11.20 -6.41
N ARG A 194 -6.15 -12.38 -6.90
CA ARG A 194 -6.60 -13.69 -6.45
C ARG A 194 -5.42 -14.62 -6.16
N GLY A 195 -5.73 -15.82 -5.65
CA GLY A 195 -4.72 -16.88 -5.42
C GLY A 195 -3.72 -16.54 -4.32
N PRO A 196 -2.45 -16.96 -4.45
CA PRO A 196 -1.44 -16.81 -3.40
C PRO A 196 -1.26 -15.37 -2.93
N LEU A 197 -1.31 -14.39 -3.85
CA LEU A 197 -1.22 -12.99 -3.49
C LEU A 197 -2.39 -12.53 -2.62
N HIS A 198 -3.60 -12.98 -2.92
CA HIS A 198 -4.76 -12.65 -2.08
C HIS A 198 -4.64 -13.27 -0.69
N ALA A 199 -4.19 -14.52 -0.59
CA ALA A 199 -3.92 -15.18 0.69
C ALA A 199 -2.84 -14.43 1.49
N TRP A 200 -1.77 -13.98 0.84
CA TRP A 200 -0.72 -13.17 1.45
C TRP A 200 -1.28 -11.85 2.01
N LEU A 201 -2.12 -11.14 1.23
CA LEU A 201 -2.77 -9.89 1.66
C LEU A 201 -3.73 -10.12 2.83
N THR A 202 -4.44 -11.25 2.85
CA THR A 202 -5.28 -11.63 3.99
C THR A 202 -4.46 -11.73 5.26
N THR A 203 -3.34 -12.47 5.24
CA THR A 203 -2.42 -12.58 6.39
C THR A 203 -1.77 -11.23 6.75
N PHE A 204 -1.49 -10.39 5.74
CA PHE A 204 -0.90 -9.07 5.98
C PHE A 204 -1.84 -8.10 6.70
N LEU A 205 -3.14 -8.17 6.43
CA LEU A 205 -4.16 -7.28 6.97
C LEU A 205 -4.75 -7.77 8.30
N THR A 206 -4.68 -9.07 8.60
CA THR A 206 -5.19 -9.67 9.85
C THR A 206 -4.08 -9.86 10.88
#